data_1fcc9805b2db589ec593cee569590420
#
_entry.id   1fcc9805b2db589ec593cee569590420
#
_cell.length_a   1.000
_cell.length_b   1.000
_cell.length_c   1.000
_cell.angle_alpha   90.00
_cell.angle_beta   90.00
_cell.angle_gamma   90.00
#
_symmetry.space_group_name_H-M   'P 1'
#
loop_
_entity.id
_entity.type
_entity.pdbx_description
1 polymer ?
#
loop_
_entity_poly.entity_id
_entity_poly.type
_entity_poly.pdbx_seq_one_letter_code
_entity_poly.pdbx_strand_id
1 'polypeptide(L)'
;MTSRKGRARRNSDCTAGGLRPALRAPHRQRRAEGAEQAFVIGVLTGAADFARARAHGVCDAPDYEHYLADTAELLADALERFETVRARMFHPQDFEEFCLLHGLDPAEPAARDRYLVNPPLQTQLLAYQGEELAGDFLPRLVRARENGLTLCHADLLLDGGLYGGGLYGGGPDGGGADGGAAPEETDEEHARWVRAAYQRGSEVFRRMLVGAGAGVYELRLQVDAPGGKLTAAARVLQWEDGVVRINDEDLELVCAVLCAGLALELPAVAVLHGSQGSHGSAAADEHFRPAAWAWSSGGPDWAPAARPVRLDGVSAQPGYSLGTVC
;
A
#
# COMPACT_ATOMS: atom_id res chain seq x y z
N MET A 1 0.02 -48.31 -63.80
CA MET A 1 1.06 -48.14 -62.74
C MET A 1 1.45 -46.68 -62.71
N THR A 2 0.84 -45.91 -61.84
CA THR A 2 1.01 -44.46 -61.70
C THR A 2 1.41 -44.15 -60.29
N SER A 3 2.67 -43.83 -60.08
CA SER A 3 3.29 -43.48 -58.81
C SER A 3 2.95 -42.01 -58.45
N ARG A 4 2.16 -41.81 -57.39
CA ARG A 4 1.88 -40.50 -56.81
C ARG A 4 3.05 -40.10 -55.90
N LYS A 5 3.85 -39.10 -56.31
CA LYS A 5 4.83 -38.41 -55.46
C LYS A 5 4.07 -37.50 -54.46
N GLY A 6 4.14 -37.86 -53.18
CA GLY A 6 3.69 -37.04 -52.08
C GLY A 6 4.63 -35.79 -51.93
N ARG A 7 4.02 -34.62 -52.02
CA ARG A 7 4.69 -33.32 -51.82
C ARG A 7 4.69 -33.04 -50.31
N ALA A 8 5.82 -33.23 -49.64
CA ALA A 8 6.04 -32.80 -48.25
C ALA A 8 5.94 -31.29 -48.18
N ARG A 9 4.89 -30.78 -47.52
CA ARG A 9 4.81 -29.37 -47.07
C ARG A 9 5.82 -29.23 -45.95
N ARG A 10 6.89 -28.47 -46.17
CA ARG A 10 7.70 -27.92 -45.12
C ARG A 10 6.88 -26.85 -44.42
N ASN A 11 6.40 -27.16 -43.22
CA ASN A 11 6.00 -26.13 -42.26
C ASN A 11 7.26 -25.37 -41.86
N SER A 12 7.37 -24.16 -42.36
CA SER A 12 8.31 -23.18 -41.84
C SER A 12 7.73 -22.76 -40.50
N ASP A 13 8.15 -23.44 -39.42
CA ASP A 13 8.01 -22.90 -38.06
C ASP A 13 8.89 -21.65 -38.00
N CYS A 14 8.26 -20.52 -38.32
CA CYS A 14 8.70 -19.24 -37.79
C CYS A 14 8.52 -19.29 -36.27
N THR A 15 9.53 -19.79 -35.58
CA THR A 15 9.75 -19.48 -34.19
C THR A 15 10.04 -17.97 -34.13
N ALA A 16 8.94 -17.18 -34.09
CA ALA A 16 9.02 -15.87 -33.53
C ALA A 16 9.51 -16.08 -32.09
N GLY A 17 10.80 -15.80 -31.87
CA GLY A 17 11.38 -15.67 -30.54
C GLY A 17 10.63 -14.54 -29.82
N GLY A 18 9.45 -14.87 -29.33
CA GLY A 18 8.64 -13.94 -28.52
C GLY A 18 9.42 -13.66 -27.26
N LEU A 19 9.89 -12.42 -27.15
CA LEU A 19 10.28 -11.82 -25.88
C LEU A 19 9.29 -12.30 -24.82
N ARG A 20 9.77 -13.14 -23.91
CA ARG A 20 8.99 -13.51 -22.73
C ARG A 20 9.17 -12.39 -21.70
N PRO A 21 8.18 -11.52 -21.49
CA PRO A 21 8.23 -10.62 -20.35
C PRO A 21 8.32 -11.51 -19.12
N ALA A 22 9.41 -11.39 -18.39
CA ALA A 22 9.82 -12.32 -17.34
C ALA A 22 8.85 -12.42 -16.15
N LEU A 23 7.82 -11.60 -16.11
CA LEU A 23 6.89 -11.46 -14.98
C LEU A 23 5.44 -11.79 -15.35
N ARG A 24 5.23 -12.69 -16.30
CA ARG A 24 3.91 -13.09 -16.77
C ARG A 24 3.42 -14.32 -16.02
N ALA A 25 2.40 -14.20 -15.19
CA ALA A 25 1.61 -15.29 -14.66
C ALA A 25 0.28 -15.38 -15.43
N PRO A 26 0.12 -16.27 -16.41
CA PRO A 26 -1.21 -16.55 -16.93
C PRO A 26 -1.99 -17.35 -15.88
N HIS A 27 -2.77 -16.69 -15.06
CA HIS A 27 -3.69 -17.34 -14.13
C HIS A 27 -4.75 -18.10 -14.94
N ARG A 28 -4.46 -19.35 -15.33
CA ARG A 28 -5.49 -20.32 -15.68
C ARG A 28 -6.21 -20.77 -14.41
N GLN A 29 -6.98 -19.89 -13.81
CA GLN A 29 -8.04 -20.35 -12.91
C GLN A 29 -8.98 -21.22 -13.75
N ARG A 30 -9.20 -22.46 -13.29
CA ARG A 30 -10.26 -23.31 -13.82
C ARG A 30 -11.56 -22.50 -13.83
N ARG A 31 -12.18 -22.40 -15.01
CA ARG A 31 -13.48 -21.81 -15.24
C ARG A 31 -14.46 -22.31 -14.16
N ALA A 32 -14.72 -21.47 -13.17
CA ALA A 32 -16.06 -21.32 -12.63
C ALA A 32 -16.79 -20.49 -13.68
N GLU A 33 -17.88 -20.97 -14.23
CA GLU A 33 -18.71 -20.26 -15.21
C GLU A 33 -19.08 -18.91 -14.58
N GLY A 34 -18.56 -17.79 -15.13
CA GLY A 34 -18.76 -16.42 -14.63
C GLY A 34 -17.57 -15.73 -13.97
N ALA A 35 -16.38 -16.34 -13.89
CA ALA A 35 -15.20 -15.65 -13.37
C ALA A 35 -14.64 -14.70 -14.44
N GLU A 36 -14.62 -13.39 -14.13
CA GLU A 36 -13.90 -12.37 -14.90
C GLU A 36 -12.50 -12.86 -15.25
N GLN A 37 -12.12 -12.77 -16.54
CA GLN A 37 -10.76 -13.12 -16.98
C GLN A 37 -9.83 -11.96 -16.58
N ALA A 38 -9.23 -12.06 -15.40
CA ALA A 38 -8.25 -11.10 -14.93
C ALA A 38 -6.83 -11.49 -15.37
N PHE A 39 -6.09 -10.54 -15.92
CA PHE A 39 -4.67 -10.65 -16.17
C PHE A 39 -3.89 -10.00 -15.03
N VAL A 40 -2.95 -10.72 -14.41
CA VAL A 40 -2.12 -10.21 -13.30
C VAL A 40 -0.65 -10.21 -13.71
N ILE A 41 0.05 -9.09 -13.48
CA ILE A 41 1.46 -8.93 -13.77
C ILE A 41 2.22 -8.35 -12.58
N GLY A 42 3.48 -8.78 -12.41
CA GLY A 42 4.45 -8.13 -11.53
C GLY A 42 5.26 -7.11 -12.32
N VAL A 43 5.45 -5.92 -11.79
CA VAL A 43 6.18 -4.83 -12.44
C VAL A 43 7.35 -4.38 -11.58
N LEU A 44 8.55 -4.33 -12.17
CA LEU A 44 9.75 -3.75 -11.56
C LEU A 44 9.68 -2.23 -11.68
N THR A 45 9.80 -1.53 -10.56
CA THR A 45 9.58 -0.08 -10.51
C THR A 45 10.87 0.74 -10.45
N GLY A 46 12.04 0.09 -10.41
CA GLY A 46 13.34 0.77 -10.35
C GLY A 46 14.45 0.03 -11.07
N ALA A 47 15.44 0.78 -11.58
CA ALA A 47 16.60 0.22 -12.28
C ALA A 47 17.44 -0.72 -11.41
N ALA A 48 17.50 -0.48 -10.09
CA ALA A 48 18.20 -1.35 -9.15
C ALA A 48 17.52 -2.71 -9.01
N ASP A 49 16.20 -2.73 -8.89
CA ASP A 49 15.39 -3.96 -8.83
C ASP A 49 15.46 -4.71 -10.16
N PHE A 50 15.44 -3.98 -11.28
CA PHE A 50 15.64 -4.55 -12.59
C PHE A 50 17.00 -5.25 -12.71
N ALA A 51 18.09 -4.60 -12.27
CA ALA A 51 19.43 -5.19 -12.32
C ALA A 51 19.51 -6.48 -11.49
N ARG A 52 18.89 -6.50 -10.29
CA ARG A 52 18.80 -7.69 -9.44
C ARG A 52 17.96 -8.79 -10.09
N ALA A 53 16.77 -8.49 -10.60
CA ALA A 53 15.90 -9.43 -11.28
C ALA A 53 16.59 -10.07 -12.51
N ARG A 54 17.34 -9.27 -13.26
CA ARG A 54 18.12 -9.74 -14.41
C ARG A 54 19.27 -10.68 -13.99
N ALA A 55 19.97 -10.40 -12.90
CA ALA A 55 21.01 -11.27 -12.37
C ALA A 55 20.50 -12.68 -12.01
N HIS A 56 19.23 -12.80 -11.65
CA HIS A 56 18.55 -14.07 -11.36
C HIS A 56 17.81 -14.68 -12.56
N GLY A 57 18.00 -14.16 -13.77
CA GLY A 57 17.33 -14.65 -14.98
C GLY A 57 15.80 -14.43 -14.98
N VAL A 58 15.31 -13.51 -14.17
CA VAL A 58 13.88 -13.18 -14.10
C VAL A 58 13.45 -12.29 -15.26
N CYS A 59 14.38 -11.52 -15.83
CA CYS A 59 14.12 -10.56 -16.89
C CYS A 59 15.25 -10.63 -17.95
N ASP A 60 14.88 -10.64 -19.24
CA ASP A 60 15.80 -10.76 -20.37
C ASP A 60 16.03 -9.43 -21.12
N ALA A 61 15.34 -8.36 -20.76
CA ALA A 61 15.50 -7.05 -21.40
C ALA A 61 16.96 -6.55 -21.28
N PRO A 62 17.50 -5.85 -22.30
CA PRO A 62 18.89 -5.41 -22.28
C PRO A 62 19.17 -4.35 -21.22
N ASP A 63 18.22 -3.48 -20.96
CA ASP A 63 18.27 -2.42 -19.94
C ASP A 63 16.86 -2.10 -19.41
N TYR A 64 16.81 -1.19 -18.45
CA TYR A 64 15.55 -0.84 -17.78
C TYR A 64 14.59 -0.05 -18.68
N GLU A 65 15.08 0.75 -19.61
CA GLU A 65 14.24 1.51 -20.55
C GLU A 65 13.52 0.57 -21.52
N HIS A 66 14.23 -0.41 -22.07
CA HIS A 66 13.62 -1.46 -22.91
C HIS A 66 12.61 -2.29 -22.09
N TYR A 67 12.95 -2.64 -20.84
CA TYR A 67 12.01 -3.34 -19.95
C TYR A 67 10.70 -2.56 -19.77
N LEU A 68 10.78 -1.24 -19.54
CA LEU A 68 9.59 -0.40 -19.39
C LEU A 68 8.77 -0.32 -20.69
N ALA A 69 9.43 -0.19 -21.82
CA ALA A 69 8.77 -0.18 -23.14
C ALA A 69 8.02 -1.50 -23.40
N ASP A 70 8.70 -2.64 -23.21
CA ASP A 70 8.11 -3.97 -23.37
C ASP A 70 6.94 -4.21 -22.39
N THR A 71 7.07 -3.71 -21.15
CA THR A 71 6.01 -3.81 -20.14
C THR A 71 4.80 -2.96 -20.50
N ALA A 72 5.00 -1.75 -21.02
CA ALA A 72 3.91 -0.89 -21.48
C ALA A 72 3.16 -1.51 -22.67
N GLU A 73 3.88 -2.09 -23.64
CA GLU A 73 3.28 -2.80 -24.78
C GLU A 73 2.49 -4.03 -24.29
N LEU A 74 3.05 -4.82 -23.38
CA LEU A 74 2.36 -5.97 -22.79
C LEU A 74 1.07 -5.58 -22.07
N LEU A 75 1.08 -4.48 -21.30
CA LEU A 75 -0.09 -4.00 -20.60
C LEU A 75 -1.16 -3.49 -21.56
N ALA A 76 -0.78 -2.79 -22.64
CA ALA A 76 -1.69 -2.35 -23.68
C ALA A 76 -2.32 -3.55 -24.40
N ASP A 77 -1.53 -4.53 -24.83
CA ASP A 77 -2.00 -5.77 -25.41
C ASP A 77 -2.93 -6.56 -24.47
N ALA A 78 -2.66 -6.53 -23.16
CA ALA A 78 -3.49 -7.19 -22.18
C ALA A 78 -4.86 -6.53 -22.05
N LEU A 79 -4.95 -5.19 -22.10
CA LEU A 79 -6.22 -4.45 -22.08
C LEU A 79 -7.12 -4.82 -23.27
N GLU A 80 -6.54 -5.19 -24.42
CA GLU A 80 -7.33 -5.62 -25.58
C GLU A 80 -7.92 -7.04 -25.43
N ARG A 81 -7.32 -7.86 -24.55
CA ARG A 81 -7.62 -9.32 -24.47
C ARG A 81 -8.33 -9.73 -23.20
N PHE A 82 -8.20 -8.96 -22.14
CA PHE A 82 -8.71 -9.27 -20.81
C PHE A 82 -9.65 -8.18 -20.32
N GLU A 83 -10.69 -8.58 -19.64
CA GLU A 83 -11.67 -7.66 -19.06
C GLU A 83 -11.07 -6.78 -17.96
N THR A 84 -10.15 -7.34 -17.18
CA THR A 84 -9.42 -6.61 -16.16
C THR A 84 -7.92 -6.91 -16.23
N VAL A 85 -7.11 -5.84 -16.21
CA VAL A 85 -5.65 -5.93 -16.10
C VAL A 85 -5.24 -5.37 -14.77
N ARG A 86 -4.53 -6.18 -13.98
CA ARG A 86 -4.05 -5.80 -12.64
C ARG A 86 -2.56 -5.99 -12.53
N ALA A 87 -1.91 -5.09 -11.82
CA ALA A 87 -0.48 -5.21 -11.57
C ALA A 87 -0.16 -4.97 -10.09
N ARG A 88 0.97 -5.50 -9.66
CA ARG A 88 1.61 -5.17 -8.38
C ARG A 88 3.10 -4.95 -8.58
N MET A 89 3.71 -4.21 -7.67
CA MET A 89 5.17 -4.09 -7.66
C MET A 89 5.80 -5.47 -7.42
N PHE A 90 6.72 -5.86 -8.30
CA PHE A 90 7.57 -7.03 -8.10
C PHE A 90 8.86 -6.59 -7.41
N HIS A 91 9.10 -7.10 -6.20
CA HIS A 91 10.30 -6.78 -5.44
C HIS A 91 11.23 -7.99 -5.41
N PRO A 92 12.40 -7.93 -6.05
CA PRO A 92 13.28 -9.10 -6.22
C PRO A 92 13.75 -9.68 -4.89
N GLN A 93 14.04 -8.86 -3.89
CA GLN A 93 14.48 -9.35 -2.58
C GLN A 93 13.37 -10.12 -1.86
N ASP A 94 12.14 -9.62 -1.86
CA ASP A 94 11.00 -10.34 -1.25
C ASP A 94 10.76 -11.65 -2.00
N PHE A 95 10.96 -11.66 -3.30
CA PHE A 95 10.84 -12.87 -4.11
C PHE A 95 11.93 -13.90 -3.80
N GLU A 96 13.18 -13.47 -3.61
CA GLU A 96 14.29 -14.34 -3.18
C GLU A 96 13.99 -14.98 -1.81
N GLU A 97 13.55 -14.16 -0.84
CA GLU A 97 13.15 -14.62 0.50
C GLU A 97 11.97 -15.60 0.44
N PHE A 98 10.97 -15.29 -0.40
CA PHE A 98 9.84 -16.18 -0.64
C PHE A 98 10.28 -17.53 -1.22
N CYS A 99 11.16 -17.53 -2.21
CA CYS A 99 11.70 -18.77 -2.79
C CYS A 99 12.47 -19.57 -1.76
N LEU A 100 13.30 -18.93 -0.95
CA LEU A 100 14.05 -19.57 0.13
C LEU A 100 13.12 -20.24 1.15
N LEU A 101 12.09 -19.53 1.62
CA LEU A 101 11.13 -20.04 2.59
C LEU A 101 10.31 -21.22 2.06
N HIS A 102 10.03 -21.25 0.77
CA HIS A 102 9.21 -22.29 0.15
C HIS A 102 10.00 -23.38 -0.58
N GLY A 103 11.35 -23.32 -0.56
CA GLY A 103 12.21 -24.27 -1.25
C GLY A 103 12.02 -24.25 -2.78
N LEU A 104 11.78 -23.05 -3.38
CA LEU A 104 11.57 -22.87 -4.79
C LEU A 104 12.85 -22.38 -5.48
N ASP A 105 13.03 -22.75 -6.74
CA ASP A 105 14.09 -22.20 -7.59
C ASP A 105 13.60 -20.84 -8.17
N PRO A 106 14.28 -19.72 -7.87
CA PRO A 106 13.92 -18.41 -8.44
C PRO A 106 13.94 -18.35 -9.97
N ALA A 107 14.72 -19.22 -10.63
CA ALA A 107 14.78 -19.30 -12.07
C ALA A 107 13.53 -19.92 -12.72
N GLU A 108 12.74 -20.68 -11.93
CA GLU A 108 11.55 -21.32 -12.45
C GLU A 108 10.37 -20.34 -12.61
N PRO A 109 9.69 -20.33 -13.79
CA PRO A 109 8.50 -19.50 -13.98
C PRO A 109 7.40 -19.74 -12.93
N ALA A 110 7.23 -21.01 -12.52
CA ALA A 110 6.22 -21.39 -11.52
C ALA A 110 6.44 -20.73 -10.15
N ALA A 111 7.69 -20.44 -9.76
CA ALA A 111 7.99 -19.73 -8.53
C ALA A 111 7.49 -18.28 -8.59
N ARG A 112 7.67 -17.62 -9.74
CA ARG A 112 7.16 -16.25 -9.98
C ARG A 112 5.65 -16.19 -9.97
N ASP A 113 5.00 -17.14 -10.65
CA ASP A 113 3.54 -17.24 -10.67
C ASP A 113 2.99 -17.40 -9.26
N ARG A 114 3.60 -18.27 -8.46
CA ARG A 114 3.21 -18.51 -7.08
C ARG A 114 3.41 -17.28 -6.19
N TYR A 115 4.52 -16.56 -6.34
CA TYR A 115 4.78 -15.31 -5.63
C TYR A 115 3.77 -14.23 -6.00
N LEU A 116 3.42 -14.07 -7.28
CA LEU A 116 2.46 -13.07 -7.73
C LEU A 116 1.04 -13.34 -7.21
N VAL A 117 0.70 -14.61 -6.97
CA VAL A 117 -0.61 -14.99 -6.40
C VAL A 117 -0.64 -14.80 -4.89
N ASN A 118 0.42 -15.22 -4.19
CA ASN A 118 0.51 -15.23 -2.73
C ASN A 118 1.81 -14.57 -2.27
N PRO A 119 1.97 -13.25 -2.42
CA PRO A 119 3.17 -12.57 -1.94
C PRO A 119 3.21 -12.60 -0.40
N PRO A 120 4.41 -12.61 0.20
CA PRO A 120 4.57 -12.56 1.66
C PRO A 120 4.01 -11.26 2.25
N LEU A 121 4.15 -10.17 1.52
CA LEU A 121 3.51 -8.91 1.82
C LEU A 121 2.26 -8.80 0.94
N GLN A 122 1.09 -8.71 1.54
CA GLN A 122 -0.16 -8.50 0.80
C GLN A 122 -0.24 -7.07 0.26
N THR A 123 0.56 -6.81 -0.78
CA THR A 123 0.46 -5.56 -1.51
C THR A 123 -0.75 -5.61 -2.44
N GLN A 124 -1.44 -4.48 -2.52
CA GLN A 124 -2.61 -4.35 -3.33
C GLN A 124 -2.33 -4.57 -4.82
N LEU A 125 -3.26 -5.25 -5.47
CA LEU A 125 -3.31 -5.34 -6.92
C LEU A 125 -3.99 -4.08 -7.47
N LEU A 126 -3.25 -3.24 -8.17
CA LEU A 126 -3.81 -2.05 -8.82
C LEU A 126 -4.35 -2.38 -10.21
N ALA A 127 -5.54 -1.86 -10.52
CA ALA A 127 -6.07 -1.90 -11.87
C ALA A 127 -5.27 -0.95 -12.78
N TYR A 128 -4.82 -1.46 -13.92
CA TYR A 128 -4.25 -0.66 -15.00
C TYR A 128 -5.37 -0.28 -15.98
N GLN A 129 -5.47 1.00 -16.31
CA GLN A 129 -6.54 1.55 -17.15
C GLN A 129 -6.03 2.21 -18.44
N GLY A 130 -4.76 2.01 -18.79
CA GLY A 130 -4.14 2.57 -19.98
C GLY A 130 -3.43 3.90 -19.75
N GLU A 131 -3.21 4.28 -18.49
CA GLU A 131 -2.40 5.44 -18.11
C GLU A 131 -0.92 5.25 -18.50
N GLU A 132 -0.16 6.34 -18.54
CA GLU A 132 1.27 6.29 -18.80
C GLU A 132 2.00 5.47 -17.73
N LEU A 133 2.76 4.44 -18.18
CA LEU A 133 3.41 3.51 -17.27
C LEU A 133 4.39 4.23 -16.32
N ALA A 134 5.35 4.98 -16.86
CA ALA A 134 6.43 5.57 -16.06
C ALA A 134 5.97 6.80 -15.25
N GLY A 135 5.12 7.65 -15.84
CA GLY A 135 4.69 8.90 -15.22
C GLY A 135 3.61 8.73 -14.15
N ASP A 136 2.65 7.85 -14.41
CA ASP A 136 1.44 7.74 -13.59
C ASP A 136 1.34 6.41 -12.84
N PHE A 137 1.58 5.29 -13.52
CA PHE A 137 1.29 3.97 -12.95
C PHE A 137 2.37 3.46 -11.99
N LEU A 138 3.66 3.60 -12.34
CA LEU A 138 4.76 3.16 -11.47
C LEU A 138 4.75 3.87 -10.10
N PRO A 139 4.55 5.20 -9.99
CA PRO A 139 4.42 5.85 -8.68
C PRO A 139 3.27 5.31 -7.84
N ARG A 140 2.17 4.92 -8.48
CA ARG A 140 1.03 4.29 -7.79
C ARG A 140 1.39 2.90 -7.25
N LEU A 141 2.13 2.09 -8.02
CA LEU A 141 2.60 0.78 -7.57
C LEU A 141 3.56 0.88 -6.37
N VAL A 142 4.49 1.85 -6.41
CA VAL A 142 5.41 2.11 -5.30
C VAL A 142 4.62 2.50 -4.05
N ARG A 143 3.69 3.46 -4.19
CA ARG A 143 2.83 3.89 -3.07
C ARG A 143 2.00 2.74 -2.50
N ALA A 144 1.41 1.89 -3.36
CA ALA A 144 0.63 0.74 -2.90
C ALA A 144 1.48 -0.24 -2.06
N ARG A 145 2.76 -0.42 -2.43
CA ARG A 145 3.69 -1.23 -1.65
C ARG A 145 4.04 -0.57 -0.30
N GLU A 146 4.36 0.71 -0.30
CA GLU A 146 4.66 1.48 0.92
C GLU A 146 3.48 1.46 1.89
N ASN A 147 2.25 1.62 1.38
CA ASN A 147 1.03 1.51 2.15
C ASN A 147 0.88 0.10 2.76
N GLY A 148 1.12 -0.96 1.96
CA GLY A 148 1.06 -2.34 2.43
C GLY A 148 2.09 -2.63 3.54
N LEU A 149 3.32 -2.10 3.43
CA LEU A 149 4.34 -2.20 4.47
C LEU A 149 3.90 -1.50 5.76
N THR A 150 3.31 -0.32 5.64
CA THR A 150 2.81 0.44 6.79
C THR A 150 1.65 -0.29 7.48
N LEU A 151 0.70 -0.85 6.72
CA LEU A 151 -0.40 -1.65 7.26
C LEU A 151 0.12 -2.89 8.00
N CYS A 152 1.02 -3.64 7.37
CA CYS A 152 1.63 -4.82 7.99
C CYS A 152 2.38 -4.46 9.28
N HIS A 153 3.13 -3.35 9.29
CA HIS A 153 3.83 -2.89 10.49
C HIS A 153 2.85 -2.47 11.60
N ALA A 154 1.77 -1.76 11.24
CA ALA A 154 0.72 -1.39 12.19
C ALA A 154 0.06 -2.63 12.81
N ASP A 155 -0.28 -3.64 12.01
CA ASP A 155 -0.87 -4.89 12.47
C ASP A 155 0.09 -5.63 13.41
N LEU A 156 1.37 -5.77 13.03
CA LEU A 156 2.38 -6.41 13.88
C LEU A 156 2.56 -5.70 15.24
N LEU A 157 2.47 -4.37 15.26
CA LEU A 157 2.53 -3.60 16.51
C LEU A 157 1.29 -3.81 17.38
N LEU A 158 0.12 -3.85 16.77
CA LEU A 158 -1.13 -4.11 17.47
C LEU A 158 -1.16 -5.54 18.03
N ASP A 159 -0.75 -6.53 17.25
CA ASP A 159 -0.63 -7.92 17.71
C ASP A 159 0.45 -8.08 18.78
N GLY A 160 1.62 -7.44 18.61
CA GLY A 160 2.73 -7.48 19.56
C GLY A 160 2.43 -6.77 20.88
N GLY A 161 1.57 -5.76 20.87
CA GLY A 161 1.07 -5.07 22.06
C GLY A 161 0.33 -5.98 23.04
N LEU A 162 -0.22 -7.09 22.54
CA LEU A 162 -0.84 -8.14 23.36
C LEU A 162 0.14 -8.98 24.17
N TYR A 163 1.26 -9.38 23.53
CA TYR A 163 2.22 -10.29 24.14
C TYR A 163 3.28 -9.57 24.96
N GLY A 164 3.30 -8.25 24.90
CA GLY A 164 4.37 -7.39 25.40
C GLY A 164 4.00 -6.44 26.51
N GLY A 165 3.38 -6.89 27.57
CA GLY A 165 3.50 -6.17 28.86
C GLY A 165 4.96 -5.96 29.30
N GLY A 166 5.94 -6.14 28.40
CA GLY A 166 7.36 -6.20 28.68
C GLY A 166 8.32 -5.55 27.71
N LEU A 167 7.89 -4.85 26.63
CA LEU A 167 8.87 -4.24 25.70
C LEU A 167 9.61 -3.02 26.30
N TYR A 168 9.17 -2.47 27.44
CA TYR A 168 9.87 -1.38 28.16
C TYR A 168 10.13 -1.66 29.64
N GLY A 169 9.89 -2.91 30.14
CA GLY A 169 10.04 -3.23 31.56
C GLY A 169 11.16 -4.21 31.91
N GLY A 170 12.01 -4.59 30.98
CA GLY A 170 13.10 -5.56 31.24
C GLY A 170 14.33 -4.91 31.83
N GLY A 171 14.30 -4.48 33.09
CA GLY A 171 15.51 -4.29 33.90
C GLY A 171 16.16 -5.66 34.19
N PRO A 172 17.54 -5.76 34.24
CA PRO A 172 18.26 -7.03 34.34
C PRO A 172 18.25 -7.68 35.76
N ASP A 173 17.39 -7.25 36.66
CA ASP A 173 17.36 -7.77 38.04
C ASP A 173 15.96 -8.24 38.46
N GLY A 174 15.70 -9.52 38.37
CA GLY A 174 14.48 -10.12 38.93
C GLY A 174 14.36 -11.62 38.68
N GLY A 175 15.25 -12.40 39.26
CA GLY A 175 15.05 -13.85 39.39
C GLY A 175 13.84 -14.15 40.25
N GLY A 176 12.78 -14.69 39.65
CA GLY A 176 11.62 -15.24 40.33
C GLY A 176 10.91 -16.21 39.40
N ALA A 177 11.37 -17.49 39.46
CA ALA A 177 10.67 -18.58 38.81
C ALA A 177 9.42 -18.91 39.64
N ASP A 178 8.30 -18.28 39.33
CA ASP A 178 6.98 -18.80 39.64
C ASP A 178 6.20 -18.85 38.32
N GLY A 179 6.02 -20.07 37.82
CA GLY A 179 5.29 -20.35 36.58
C GLY A 179 3.77 -20.17 36.77
N GLY A 180 3.36 -18.95 37.09
CA GLY A 180 1.98 -18.52 36.93
C GLY A 180 1.75 -18.31 35.44
N ALA A 181 0.91 -19.13 34.82
CA ALA A 181 0.40 -18.89 33.49
C ALA A 181 -0.09 -17.44 33.44
N ALA A 182 0.52 -16.61 32.56
CA ALA A 182 -0.02 -15.30 32.25
C ALA A 182 -1.50 -15.52 31.91
N PRO A 183 -2.43 -14.68 32.45
CA PRO A 183 -3.82 -14.80 32.08
C PRO A 183 -3.89 -14.69 30.56
N GLU A 184 -4.46 -15.72 29.93
CA GLU A 184 -4.83 -15.70 28.54
C GLU A 184 -5.79 -14.49 28.39
N GLU A 185 -5.26 -13.32 28.04
CA GLU A 185 -6.09 -12.24 27.53
C GLU A 185 -6.87 -12.85 26.40
N THR A 186 -8.17 -12.90 26.56
CA THR A 186 -9.00 -13.59 25.58
C THR A 186 -8.95 -12.80 24.27
N ASP A 187 -8.93 -13.47 23.12
CA ASP A 187 -9.00 -12.86 21.79
C ASP A 187 -10.10 -11.78 21.71
N GLU A 188 -11.13 -11.90 22.56
CA GLU A 188 -12.21 -10.93 22.67
C GLU A 188 -11.81 -9.61 23.34
N GLU A 189 -10.91 -9.62 24.31
CA GLU A 189 -10.43 -8.40 24.99
C GLU A 189 -9.53 -7.61 24.05
N HIS A 190 -8.67 -8.30 23.33
CA HIS A 190 -7.88 -7.70 22.28
C HIS A 190 -8.74 -7.08 21.19
N ALA A 191 -9.68 -7.83 20.64
CA ALA A 191 -10.59 -7.32 19.61
C ALA A 191 -11.39 -6.10 20.10
N ARG A 192 -11.75 -6.04 21.38
CA ARG A 192 -12.41 -4.86 21.98
C ARG A 192 -11.46 -3.66 22.07
N TRP A 193 -10.23 -3.88 22.50
CA TRP A 193 -9.21 -2.84 22.61
C TRP A 193 -8.86 -2.22 21.24
N VAL A 194 -8.57 -3.04 20.22
CA VAL A 194 -8.32 -2.59 18.84
C VAL A 194 -9.53 -1.84 18.29
N ARG A 195 -10.74 -2.36 18.49
CA ARG A 195 -11.97 -1.69 18.05
C ARG A 195 -12.17 -0.33 18.70
N ALA A 196 -11.91 -0.20 20.00
CA ALA A 196 -12.00 1.06 20.70
C ALA A 196 -10.97 2.09 20.20
N ALA A 197 -9.74 1.65 19.91
CA ALA A 197 -8.71 2.50 19.32
C ALA A 197 -9.09 2.94 17.90
N TYR A 198 -9.64 2.03 17.09
CA TYR A 198 -10.12 2.35 15.75
C TYR A 198 -11.28 3.37 15.75
N GLN A 199 -12.22 3.23 16.69
CA GLN A 199 -13.31 4.20 16.87
C GLN A 199 -12.79 5.58 17.28
N ARG A 200 -11.84 5.63 18.22
CA ARG A 200 -11.18 6.89 18.61
C ARG A 200 -10.42 7.53 17.44
N GLY A 201 -9.67 6.75 16.67
CA GLY A 201 -8.95 7.23 15.50
C GLY A 201 -9.88 7.82 14.44
N SER A 202 -10.97 7.15 14.15
CA SER A 202 -12.00 7.64 13.24
C SER A 202 -12.65 8.94 13.72
N GLU A 203 -12.88 9.09 15.02
CA GLU A 203 -13.43 10.30 15.60
C GLU A 203 -12.42 11.46 15.56
N VAL A 204 -11.14 11.23 15.84
CA VAL A 204 -10.07 12.23 15.69
C VAL A 204 -10.02 12.73 14.24
N PHE A 205 -9.98 11.82 13.28
CA PHE A 205 -9.98 12.15 11.86
C PHE A 205 -11.20 12.98 11.46
N ARG A 206 -12.40 12.55 11.86
CA ARG A 206 -13.64 13.27 11.60
C ARG A 206 -13.61 14.70 12.15
N ARG A 207 -13.10 14.91 13.36
CA ARG A 207 -13.01 16.23 13.99
C ARG A 207 -12.02 17.15 13.30
N MET A 208 -10.89 16.60 12.81
CA MET A 208 -9.97 17.38 11.97
C MET A 208 -10.67 17.90 10.72
N LEU A 209 -11.50 17.09 10.07
CA LEU A 209 -12.23 17.49 8.88
C LEU A 209 -13.34 18.51 9.21
N VAL A 210 -14.16 18.23 10.21
CA VAL A 210 -15.27 19.13 10.60
C VAL A 210 -14.77 20.55 10.90
N GLY A 211 -13.66 20.67 11.60
CA GLY A 211 -13.07 21.98 11.91
C GLY A 211 -12.46 22.69 10.70
N ALA A 212 -12.01 21.94 9.68
CA ALA A 212 -11.47 22.49 8.45
C ALA A 212 -12.59 23.06 7.53
N GLY A 213 -13.79 22.50 7.60
CA GLY A 213 -14.92 22.89 6.76
C GLY A 213 -14.83 22.31 5.33
N ALA A 214 -15.67 22.83 4.43
CA ALA A 214 -15.70 22.40 3.03
C ALA A 214 -14.40 22.73 2.30
N GLY A 215 -13.92 21.81 1.47
CA GLY A 215 -12.69 22.01 0.71
C GLY A 215 -12.05 20.74 0.19
N VAL A 216 -10.90 20.90 -0.43
CA VAL A 216 -10.01 19.80 -0.86
C VAL A 216 -8.77 19.81 0.00
N TYR A 217 -8.53 18.71 0.67
CA TYR A 217 -7.44 18.57 1.64
C TYR A 217 -6.55 17.40 1.32
N GLU A 218 -5.31 17.48 1.76
CA GLU A 218 -4.39 16.36 1.91
C GLU A 218 -4.07 16.21 3.39
N LEU A 219 -4.45 15.06 3.96
CA LEU A 219 -4.03 14.65 5.28
C LEU A 219 -2.70 13.90 5.17
N ARG A 220 -1.74 14.27 6.00
CA ARG A 220 -0.49 13.54 6.22
C ARG A 220 -0.39 13.21 7.69
N LEU A 221 -0.07 11.97 7.97
CA LEU A 221 0.02 11.41 9.32
C LEU A 221 1.34 10.69 9.49
N GLN A 222 1.99 10.90 10.62
CA GLN A 222 3.19 10.17 11.04
C GLN A 222 3.03 9.76 12.50
N VAL A 223 3.32 8.49 12.78
CA VAL A 223 3.42 7.94 14.13
C VAL A 223 4.83 7.41 14.32
N ASP A 224 5.50 7.83 15.39
CA ASP A 224 6.84 7.35 15.73
C ASP A 224 6.71 6.02 16.49
N ALA A 225 6.88 4.92 15.78
CA ALA A 225 6.69 3.56 16.29
C ALA A 225 8.02 2.82 16.51
N PRO A 226 8.05 1.81 17.38
CA PRO A 226 9.19 0.90 17.45
C PRO A 226 9.50 0.27 16.10
N GLY A 227 10.77 0.30 15.71
CA GLY A 227 11.21 -0.23 14.41
C GLY A 227 11.08 0.74 13.24
N GLY A 228 10.45 1.92 13.40
CA GLY A 228 10.35 2.92 12.35
C GLY A 228 9.13 3.83 12.46
N LYS A 229 8.89 4.58 11.40
CA LYS A 229 7.75 5.48 11.32
C LYS A 229 6.60 4.81 10.57
N LEU A 230 5.40 4.89 11.11
CA LEU A 230 4.19 4.63 10.36
C LEU A 230 3.74 5.93 9.70
N THR A 231 3.52 5.91 8.41
CA THR A 231 3.10 7.11 7.67
C THR A 231 1.86 6.82 6.84
N ALA A 232 0.94 7.78 6.80
CA ALA A 232 -0.21 7.72 5.93
C ALA A 232 -0.44 9.07 5.26
N ALA A 233 -0.91 9.05 4.02
CA ALA A 233 -1.35 10.23 3.31
C ALA A 233 -2.66 9.95 2.58
N ALA A 234 -3.61 10.88 2.68
CA ALA A 234 -4.91 10.74 2.06
C ALA A 234 -5.39 12.05 1.46
N ARG A 235 -5.95 11.98 0.26
CA ARG A 235 -6.67 13.10 -0.34
C ARG A 235 -8.14 13.04 0.07
N VAL A 236 -8.62 14.13 0.63
CA VAL A 236 -9.96 14.25 1.19
C VAL A 236 -10.72 15.37 0.50
N LEU A 237 -11.92 15.09 0.03
CA LEU A 237 -12.86 16.08 -0.47
C LEU A 237 -14.02 16.18 0.52
N GLN A 238 -14.28 17.37 1.05
CA GLN A 238 -15.38 17.64 1.96
C GLN A 238 -16.32 18.69 1.38
N TRP A 239 -17.62 18.39 1.37
CA TRP A 239 -18.65 19.31 0.92
C TRP A 239 -19.25 20.12 2.09
N GLU A 240 -20.03 21.17 1.76
CA GLU A 240 -20.66 22.06 2.73
C GLU A 240 -21.66 21.33 3.64
N ASP A 241 -22.29 20.28 3.14
CA ASP A 241 -23.22 19.41 3.91
C ASP A 241 -22.50 18.44 4.85
N GLY A 242 -21.15 18.48 4.91
CA GLY A 242 -20.34 17.62 5.73
C GLY A 242 -20.08 16.23 5.14
N VAL A 243 -20.54 15.95 3.92
CA VAL A 243 -20.21 14.72 3.21
C VAL A 243 -18.71 14.72 2.87
N VAL A 244 -18.05 13.59 3.12
CA VAL A 244 -16.63 13.41 2.90
C VAL A 244 -16.43 12.29 1.86
N ARG A 245 -15.57 12.55 0.89
CA ARG A 245 -15.09 11.55 -0.06
C ARG A 245 -13.59 11.38 0.11
N ILE A 246 -13.19 10.16 0.33
CA ILE A 246 -11.82 9.68 0.45
C ILE A 246 -11.74 8.33 -0.28
N ASN A 247 -10.59 7.98 -0.80
CA ASN A 247 -10.37 6.63 -1.34
C ASN A 247 -10.39 5.62 -0.18
N ASP A 248 -11.06 4.50 -0.35
CA ASP A 248 -11.21 3.47 0.69
C ASP A 248 -9.85 2.97 1.21
N GLU A 249 -8.87 2.82 0.33
CA GLU A 249 -7.51 2.39 0.65
C GLU A 249 -6.76 3.42 1.51
N ASP A 250 -6.85 4.70 1.12
CA ASP A 250 -6.25 5.79 1.89
C ASP A 250 -6.94 5.91 3.26
N LEU A 251 -8.25 5.67 3.32
CA LEU A 251 -9.02 5.67 4.59
C LEU A 251 -8.58 4.54 5.51
N GLU A 252 -8.46 3.33 4.97
CA GLU A 252 -7.99 2.17 5.72
C GLU A 252 -6.60 2.41 6.32
N LEU A 253 -5.66 2.92 5.50
CA LEU A 253 -4.31 3.24 5.95
C LEU A 253 -4.30 4.31 7.05
N VAL A 254 -5.03 5.41 6.86
CA VAL A 254 -5.15 6.49 7.87
C VAL A 254 -5.71 5.94 9.17
N CYS A 255 -6.78 5.13 9.09
CA CYS A 255 -7.39 4.55 10.27
C CYS A 255 -6.47 3.55 10.98
N ALA A 256 -5.73 2.71 10.24
CA ALA A 256 -4.78 1.77 10.82
C ALA A 256 -3.64 2.48 11.55
N VAL A 257 -3.05 3.52 10.93
CA VAL A 257 -1.96 4.30 11.54
C VAL A 257 -2.44 5.08 12.77
N LEU A 258 -3.64 5.69 12.72
CA LEU A 258 -4.25 6.34 13.87
C LEU A 258 -4.57 5.34 14.99
N CYS A 259 -5.09 4.17 14.64
CA CYS A 259 -5.39 3.08 15.58
C CYS A 259 -4.12 2.65 16.32
N ALA A 260 -3.05 2.33 15.60
CA ALA A 260 -1.77 1.93 16.20
C ALA A 260 -1.21 3.03 17.12
N GLY A 261 -1.21 4.30 16.68
CA GLY A 261 -0.77 5.43 17.48
C GLY A 261 -1.54 5.61 18.78
N LEU A 262 -2.89 5.51 18.73
CA LEU A 262 -3.77 5.67 19.89
C LEU A 262 -3.77 4.45 20.81
N ALA A 263 -3.74 3.25 20.25
CA ALA A 263 -3.76 2.01 21.02
C ALA A 263 -2.49 1.85 21.85
N LEU A 264 -1.35 2.22 21.28
CA LEU A 264 -0.02 2.07 21.89
C LEU A 264 0.50 3.38 22.50
N GLU A 265 -0.33 4.42 22.52
CA GLU A 265 0.01 5.76 23.06
C GLU A 265 1.31 6.33 22.49
N LEU A 266 1.54 6.11 21.18
CA LEU A 266 2.76 6.51 20.51
C LEU A 266 2.74 8.00 20.12
N PRO A 267 3.91 8.68 20.13
CA PRO A 267 4.01 10.04 19.62
C PRO A 267 3.59 10.11 18.16
N ALA A 268 2.72 11.08 17.84
CA ALA A 268 2.19 11.21 16.51
C ALA A 268 2.02 12.67 16.09
N VAL A 269 2.06 12.91 14.79
CA VAL A 269 1.80 14.21 14.16
C VAL A 269 0.88 14.02 12.97
N ALA A 270 -0.13 14.89 12.88
CA ALA A 270 -1.01 15.00 11.72
C ALA A 270 -0.94 16.41 11.14
N VAL A 271 -0.88 16.50 9.83
CA VAL A 271 -0.96 17.76 9.08
C VAL A 271 -2.08 17.65 8.07
N LEU A 272 -3.05 18.54 8.17
CA LEU A 272 -4.12 18.71 7.19
C LEU A 272 -3.85 20.00 6.41
N HIS A 273 -3.58 19.89 5.12
CA HIS A 273 -3.35 21.07 4.30
C HIS A 273 -4.23 21.04 3.06
N GLY A 274 -4.60 22.20 2.57
CA GLY A 274 -5.44 22.27 1.38
C GLY A 274 -6.08 23.63 1.22
N SER A 275 -7.12 23.66 0.42
CA SER A 275 -7.83 24.86 0.07
C SER A 275 -9.27 24.78 0.54
N GLN A 276 -9.68 25.77 1.31
CA GLN A 276 -11.09 26.01 1.59
C GLN A 276 -11.74 26.66 0.36
N GLY A 277 -12.89 26.17 -0.05
CA GLY A 277 -13.63 26.77 -1.15
C GLY A 277 -14.98 26.11 -1.35
N SER A 278 -15.99 26.90 -1.64
CA SER A 278 -17.30 26.40 -2.05
C SER A 278 -17.19 25.77 -3.44
N HIS A 279 -17.45 24.47 -3.53
CA HIS A 279 -17.65 23.79 -4.80
C HIS A 279 -18.97 24.25 -5.44
N GLY A 280 -18.96 25.34 -6.21
CA GLY A 280 -20.17 25.81 -6.87
C GLY A 280 -20.04 27.11 -7.66
N SER A 281 -19.03 27.92 -7.42
CA SER A 281 -18.82 29.14 -8.17
C SER A 281 -17.71 28.96 -9.21
N ALA A 282 -18.09 29.03 -10.49
CA ALA A 282 -17.17 29.06 -11.63
C ALA A 282 -16.39 30.37 -11.75
N ALA A 283 -16.46 31.24 -10.74
CA ALA A 283 -15.64 32.44 -10.64
C ALA A 283 -14.37 32.09 -9.89
N ALA A 284 -13.23 32.12 -10.58
CA ALA A 284 -11.91 32.06 -10.01
C ALA A 284 -11.70 33.27 -9.07
N ASP A 285 -12.22 33.16 -7.84
CA ASP A 285 -12.10 34.21 -6.85
C ASP A 285 -10.75 34.13 -6.14
N GLU A 286 -10.04 35.26 -6.13
CA GLU A 286 -8.69 35.52 -5.61
C GLU A 286 -8.49 35.27 -4.09
N HIS A 287 -9.41 34.60 -3.40
CA HIS A 287 -9.38 34.40 -1.94
C HIS A 287 -9.06 32.98 -1.51
N PHE A 288 -8.49 32.21 -2.40
CA PHE A 288 -8.05 30.85 -2.07
C PHE A 288 -6.82 30.91 -1.15
N ARG A 289 -7.04 30.88 0.17
CA ARG A 289 -5.93 30.79 1.12
C ARG A 289 -5.63 29.33 1.39
N PRO A 290 -4.45 28.83 0.99
CA PRO A 290 -4.01 27.54 1.43
C PRO A 290 -3.90 27.58 2.97
N ALA A 291 -4.61 26.71 3.64
CA ALA A 291 -4.54 26.54 5.07
C ALA A 291 -3.82 25.21 5.35
N ALA A 292 -2.96 25.23 6.36
CA ALA A 292 -2.29 24.03 6.83
C ALA A 292 -2.30 24.04 8.35
N TRP A 293 -2.91 23.01 8.94
CA TRP A 293 -3.06 22.84 10.38
C TRP A 293 -2.32 21.59 10.84
N ALA A 294 -1.74 21.65 12.03
CA ALA A 294 -1.02 20.53 12.63
C ALA A 294 -1.55 20.21 14.03
N TRP A 295 -1.64 18.93 14.29
CA TRP A 295 -1.93 18.36 15.61
C TRP A 295 -0.83 17.38 15.98
N SER A 296 -0.67 17.19 17.28
CA SER A 296 0.27 16.19 17.82
C SER A 296 -0.38 15.40 18.94
N SER A 297 0.06 14.16 19.09
CA SER A 297 -0.25 13.30 20.20
C SER A 297 1.04 12.85 20.88
N GLY A 298 1.04 12.82 22.21
CA GLY A 298 2.08 12.20 23.04
C GLY A 298 1.47 11.17 23.99
N GLY A 299 0.26 10.68 23.66
CA GLY A 299 -0.55 9.78 24.47
C GLY A 299 -1.92 9.59 23.83
N PRO A 300 -2.97 9.31 24.60
CA PRO A 300 -4.30 8.99 24.08
C PRO A 300 -5.02 10.19 23.41
N ASP A 301 -4.56 11.41 23.68
CA ASP A 301 -5.24 12.62 23.24
C ASP A 301 -4.48 13.34 22.13
N TRP A 302 -5.23 13.85 21.17
CA TRP A 302 -4.74 14.72 20.11
C TRP A 302 -5.03 16.19 20.43
N ALA A 303 -4.00 17.01 20.37
CA ALA A 303 -4.07 18.45 20.63
C ALA A 303 -3.47 19.24 19.47
N PRO A 304 -3.83 20.55 19.33
CA PRO A 304 -3.09 21.43 18.44
C PRO A 304 -1.59 21.35 18.73
N ALA A 305 -0.77 21.27 17.68
CA ALA A 305 0.68 21.23 17.86
C ALA A 305 1.16 22.48 18.63
N ALA A 306 2.07 22.31 19.59
CA ALA A 306 2.54 23.42 20.43
C ALA A 306 3.28 24.53 19.65
N ARG A 307 3.74 24.22 18.43
CA ARG A 307 4.46 25.11 17.52
C ARG A 307 4.25 24.67 16.07
N PRO A 308 4.57 25.52 15.08
CA PRO A 308 4.50 25.13 13.68
C PRO A 308 5.30 23.85 13.42
N VAL A 309 4.71 22.96 12.62
CA VAL A 309 5.26 21.64 12.26
C VAL A 309 5.60 21.63 10.78
N ARG A 310 6.69 20.94 10.43
CA ARG A 310 7.00 20.62 9.04
C ARG A 310 6.97 19.10 8.86
N LEU A 311 6.09 18.63 7.97
CA LEU A 311 5.93 17.21 7.63
C LEU A 311 5.91 17.08 6.10
N ASP A 312 6.77 16.25 5.54
CA ASP A 312 6.91 15.98 4.10
C ASP A 312 6.92 17.24 3.23
N GLY A 313 7.65 18.27 3.66
CA GLY A 313 7.78 19.54 2.95
C GLY A 313 6.66 20.55 3.21
N VAL A 314 5.55 20.15 3.86
CA VAL A 314 4.45 21.04 4.24
C VAL A 314 4.73 21.68 5.58
N SER A 315 4.66 23.03 5.66
CA SER A 315 4.71 23.78 6.91
C SER A 315 3.30 24.13 7.36
N ALA A 316 2.93 23.66 8.55
CA ALA A 316 1.60 23.83 9.12
C ALA A 316 1.63 24.61 10.44
N GLN A 317 0.63 25.46 10.65
CA GLN A 317 0.41 26.17 11.92
C GLN A 317 -0.28 25.22 12.92
N PRO A 318 -0.23 25.51 14.24
CA PRO A 318 -1.05 24.81 15.20
C PRO A 318 -2.52 24.72 14.75
N GLY A 319 -3.09 23.54 14.85
CA GLY A 319 -4.48 23.30 14.51
C GLY A 319 -5.47 23.92 15.51
N TYR A 320 -6.74 23.70 15.30
CA TYR A 320 -7.79 24.05 16.25
C TYR A 320 -8.00 22.93 17.26
N SER A 321 -8.67 23.24 18.37
CA SER A 321 -9.00 22.24 19.40
C SER A 321 -9.97 21.20 18.84
N LEU A 322 -9.63 19.92 19.00
CA LEU A 322 -10.48 18.80 18.60
C LEU A 322 -11.57 18.46 19.65
N GLY A 323 -11.52 19.10 20.82
CA GLY A 323 -12.38 18.76 21.97
C GLY A 323 -11.99 17.40 22.57
N THR A 324 -12.69 17.01 23.63
CA THR A 324 -12.49 15.69 24.26
C THR A 324 -13.07 14.59 23.38
N VAL A 325 -12.27 13.61 23.03
CA VAL A 325 -12.71 12.37 22.37
C VAL A 325 -13.11 11.41 23.49
N CYS A 326 -14.41 11.24 23.68
CA CYS A 326 -14.95 10.30 24.69
C CYS A 326 -15.01 8.89 24.14
#